data_7023b69147281d2644272737e7865585
#
_entry.id   7023b69147281d2644272737e7865585
#
_cell.length_a   1.000
_cell.length_b   1.000
_cell.length_c   1.000
_cell.angle_alpha   90.00
_cell.angle_beta   90.00
_cell.angle_gamma   90.00
#
_symmetry.space_group_name_H-M   'P 1'
#
loop_
_entity.id
_entity.type
_entity.pdbx_description
1 polymer ?
#
loop_
_entity_poly.entity_id
_entity_poly.type
_entity_poly.pdbx_seq_one_letter_code
_entity_poly.pdbx_strand_id
1 'polypeptide(L)'
;MLFRSVGETSPLCHDVVAAQAAGYADVVASSTFPIAITLEIVGDFVTDPAVGLDWSRVVHGDQRFAYVRPIVAGDELGVTTVIEDIKAIAGNDMITVRSDLVDAEGSVVAQVWTSLVARGEAA
;
A
#
# COMPACT_ATOMS: atom_id res chain seq x y z
N MET A 1 14.93 -1.80 10.12
CA MET A 1 15.39 -0.40 10.26
C MET A 1 14.26 0.58 9.96
N LEU A 2 13.57 0.38 8.88
CA LEU A 2 12.46 1.24 8.48
C LEU A 2 11.39 1.37 9.58
N PHE A 3 11.09 0.27 10.26
CA PHE A 3 10.05 0.25 11.29
C PHE A 3 10.42 1.06 12.53
N ARG A 4 11.68 1.11 12.89
CA ARG A 4 12.13 1.92 14.03
C ARG A 4 11.99 3.42 13.76
N SER A 5 12.18 3.84 12.53
CA SER A 5 12.05 5.26 12.17
C SER A 5 10.62 5.78 12.26
N VAL A 6 9.62 4.89 12.21
CA VAL A 6 8.21 5.22 12.40
C VAL A 6 7.67 4.80 13.77
N GLY A 7 8.55 4.43 14.71
CA GLY A 7 8.16 4.11 16.07
C GLY A 7 7.61 2.70 16.29
N GLU A 8 7.76 1.79 15.32
CA GLU A 8 7.35 0.41 15.49
C GLU A 8 8.29 -0.30 16.46
N THR A 9 7.76 -0.80 17.58
CA THR A 9 8.54 -1.42 18.66
C THR A 9 8.21 -2.89 18.89
N SER A 10 7.29 -3.49 18.13
CA SER A 10 6.95 -4.90 18.30
C SER A 10 8.18 -5.80 18.09
N PRO A 11 8.47 -6.72 19.02
CA PRO A 11 9.59 -7.67 18.85
C PRO A 11 9.47 -8.50 17.58
N LEU A 12 8.26 -8.79 17.10
CA LEU A 12 8.01 -9.54 15.86
C LEU A 12 8.58 -8.84 14.62
N CYS A 13 8.69 -7.51 14.66
CA CYS A 13 9.20 -6.69 13.56
C CYS A 13 10.71 -6.46 13.64
N HIS A 14 11.37 -6.80 14.75
CA HIS A 14 12.77 -6.46 15.01
C HIS A 14 13.66 -7.62 15.40
N ASP A 15 13.09 -8.68 15.98
CA ASP A 15 13.82 -9.80 16.56
C ASP A 15 13.39 -11.10 15.87
N VAL A 16 14.31 -11.69 15.09
CA VAL A 16 14.04 -12.93 14.35
C VAL A 16 13.73 -14.09 15.30
N VAL A 17 14.38 -14.14 16.47
CA VAL A 17 14.15 -15.20 17.46
C VAL A 17 12.72 -15.08 18.01
N ALA A 18 12.29 -13.87 18.36
CA ALA A 18 10.92 -13.62 18.82
C ALA A 18 9.89 -13.95 17.74
N ALA A 19 10.15 -13.58 16.50
CA ALA A 19 9.26 -13.87 15.37
C ALA A 19 9.14 -15.39 15.15
N GLN A 20 10.25 -16.11 15.15
CA GLN A 20 10.26 -17.57 14.98
C GLN A 20 9.59 -18.28 16.15
N ALA A 21 9.76 -17.80 17.37
CA ALA A 21 9.07 -18.34 18.54
C ALA A 21 7.54 -18.15 18.45
N ALA A 22 7.09 -17.11 17.75
CA ALA A 22 5.67 -16.86 17.49
C ALA A 22 5.12 -17.63 16.27
N GLY A 23 5.95 -18.39 15.55
CA GLY A 23 5.55 -19.21 14.41
C GLY A 23 5.83 -18.59 13.05
N TYR A 24 6.54 -17.47 12.96
CA TYR A 24 6.90 -16.83 11.70
C TYR A 24 8.30 -17.26 11.25
N ALA A 25 8.52 -17.25 9.92
CA ALA A 25 9.83 -17.67 9.37
C ALA A 25 10.95 -16.67 9.67
N ASP A 26 10.62 -15.38 9.76
CA ASP A 26 11.54 -14.27 9.97
C ASP A 26 10.78 -13.09 10.57
N VAL A 27 11.45 -11.96 10.75
CA VAL A 27 10.79 -10.74 11.23
C VAL A 27 9.61 -10.38 10.32
N VAL A 28 8.52 -9.94 10.94
CA VAL A 28 7.26 -9.64 10.28
C VAL A 28 7.21 -8.16 9.97
N ALA A 29 6.74 -7.81 8.78
CA ALA A 29 6.45 -6.43 8.43
C ALA A 29 5.28 -5.90 9.26
N SER A 30 5.32 -4.61 9.63
CA SER A 30 4.19 -3.96 10.28
C SER A 30 2.95 -4.01 9.39
N SER A 31 1.76 -3.91 10.00
CA SER A 31 0.48 -4.07 9.30
C SER A 31 0.22 -3.01 8.22
N THR A 32 0.91 -1.88 8.27
CA THR A 32 0.79 -0.82 7.26
C THR A 32 1.98 -0.74 6.29
N PHE A 33 2.96 -1.61 6.46
CA PHE A 33 4.19 -1.60 5.64
C PHE A 33 3.92 -1.68 4.13
N PRO A 34 2.89 -2.40 3.63
CA PRO A 34 2.66 -2.49 2.20
C PRO A 34 2.48 -1.13 1.50
N ILE A 35 2.10 -0.08 2.22
CA ILE A 35 2.01 1.26 1.63
C ILE A 35 3.39 1.75 1.13
N ALA A 36 4.47 1.36 1.81
CA ALA A 36 5.83 1.73 1.38
C ALA A 36 6.20 1.10 0.03
N ILE A 37 5.59 -0.06 -0.28
CA ILE A 37 5.78 -0.75 -1.56
C ILE A 37 4.90 -0.11 -2.65
N THR A 38 3.65 0.21 -2.32
CA THR A 38 2.64 0.60 -3.31
C THR A 38 2.61 2.10 -3.57
N LEU A 39 3.09 2.93 -2.64
CA LEU A 39 2.98 4.38 -2.72
C LEU A 39 3.73 4.96 -3.92
N GLU A 40 4.89 4.41 -4.26
CA GLU A 40 5.66 4.83 -5.41
C GLU A 40 4.88 4.62 -6.72
N ILE A 41 4.26 3.45 -6.86
CA ILE A 41 3.44 3.11 -8.02
C ILE A 41 2.24 4.04 -8.14
N VAL A 42 1.57 4.31 -7.04
CA VAL A 42 0.44 5.24 -6.98
C VAL A 42 0.91 6.66 -7.31
N GLY A 43 2.09 7.05 -6.81
CA GLY A 43 2.69 8.34 -7.12
C GLY A 43 2.99 8.51 -8.61
N ASP A 44 3.55 7.49 -9.23
CA ASP A 44 3.82 7.48 -10.67
C ASP A 44 2.53 7.64 -11.48
N PHE A 45 1.46 6.96 -11.08
CA PHE A 45 0.14 7.09 -11.69
C PHE A 45 -0.40 8.51 -11.58
N VAL A 46 -0.35 9.10 -10.38
CA VAL A 46 -0.91 10.44 -10.10
C VAL A 46 -0.16 11.52 -10.89
N THR A 47 1.14 11.36 -11.08
CA THR A 47 1.98 12.36 -11.75
C THR A 47 2.14 12.11 -13.25
N ASP A 48 1.60 11.01 -13.78
CA ASP A 48 1.68 10.69 -15.21
C ASP A 48 0.82 11.69 -16.01
N PRO A 49 1.42 12.44 -16.96
CA PRO A 49 0.66 13.39 -17.78
C PRO A 49 -0.47 12.74 -18.59
N ALA A 50 -0.33 11.47 -18.96
CA ALA A 50 -1.34 10.73 -19.70
C ALA A 50 -2.63 10.51 -18.90
N VAL A 51 -2.55 10.50 -17.57
CA VAL A 51 -3.70 10.36 -16.68
C VAL A 51 -4.51 11.65 -16.60
N GLY A 52 -3.85 12.80 -16.74
CA GLY A 52 -4.51 14.11 -16.80
C GLY A 52 -4.96 14.64 -15.44
N LEU A 53 -4.42 14.15 -14.33
CA LEU A 53 -4.72 14.67 -13.00
C LEU A 53 -3.82 15.87 -12.68
N ASP A 54 -4.42 16.88 -12.04
CA ASP A 54 -3.63 17.92 -11.37
C ASP A 54 -3.21 17.38 -9.99
N TRP A 55 -2.01 16.80 -9.94
CA TRP A 55 -1.49 16.16 -8.74
C TRP A 55 -1.39 17.09 -7.54
N SER A 56 -1.27 18.42 -7.77
CA SER A 56 -1.24 19.40 -6.69
C SER A 56 -2.57 19.48 -5.92
N ARG A 57 -3.63 18.96 -6.50
CA ARG A 57 -4.98 18.94 -5.94
C ARG A 57 -5.39 17.57 -5.43
N VAL A 58 -4.53 16.56 -5.57
CA VAL A 58 -4.80 15.20 -5.13
C VAL A 58 -4.42 15.05 -3.66
N VAL A 59 -5.34 14.51 -2.88
CA VAL A 59 -5.12 14.15 -1.48
C VAL A 59 -5.40 12.66 -1.28
N HIS A 60 -4.73 12.07 -0.30
CA HIS A 60 -4.97 10.69 0.11
C HIS A 60 -6.22 10.66 1.01
N GLY A 61 -7.26 9.99 0.58
CA GLY A 61 -8.54 9.98 1.27
C GLY A 61 -8.73 8.78 2.19
N ASP A 62 -8.32 7.60 1.77
CA ASP A 62 -8.52 6.37 2.52
C ASP A 62 -7.47 5.33 2.16
N GLN A 63 -7.18 4.44 3.11
CA GLN A 63 -6.24 3.36 2.94
C GLN A 63 -6.79 2.10 3.59
N ARG A 64 -6.76 0.97 2.87
CA ARG A 64 -7.25 -0.31 3.37
C ARG A 64 -6.29 -1.42 2.98
N PHE A 65 -6.12 -2.37 3.89
CA PHE A 65 -5.28 -3.56 3.70
C PHE A 65 -6.08 -4.82 3.99
N ALA A 66 -5.85 -5.85 3.19
CA ALA A 66 -6.34 -7.20 3.45
C ALA A 66 -5.19 -8.19 3.29
N TYR A 67 -4.95 -9.00 4.30
CA TYR A 67 -3.85 -9.95 4.32
C TYR A 67 -4.35 -11.38 4.16
N VAL A 68 -3.71 -12.13 3.26
CA VAL A 68 -3.81 -13.59 3.21
C VAL A 68 -2.84 -14.21 4.21
N ARG A 69 -1.63 -13.66 4.29
CA ARG A 69 -0.61 -13.99 5.28
C ARG A 69 0.24 -12.77 5.62
N PRO A 70 0.95 -12.78 6.77
CA PRO A 70 1.92 -11.73 7.06
C PRO A 70 3.06 -11.70 6.02
N ILE A 71 3.59 -10.51 5.81
CA ILE A 71 4.82 -10.32 5.02
C ILE A 71 5.99 -10.46 5.97
N VAL A 72 6.97 -11.28 5.60
CA VAL A 72 8.17 -11.50 6.39
C VAL A 72 9.41 -11.14 5.58
N ALA A 73 10.52 -10.90 6.28
CA ALA A 73 11.80 -10.64 5.64
C ALA A 73 12.16 -11.82 4.73
N GLY A 74 12.70 -11.52 3.56
CA GLY A 74 13.02 -12.51 2.54
C GLY A 74 11.91 -12.76 1.52
N ASP A 75 10.69 -12.26 1.74
CA ASP A 75 9.64 -12.35 0.75
C ASP A 75 10.01 -11.56 -0.50
N GLU A 76 9.83 -12.19 -1.66
CA GLU A 76 9.89 -11.53 -2.96
C GLU A 76 8.45 -11.28 -3.43
N LEU A 77 8.10 -10.01 -3.59
CA LEU A 77 6.73 -9.62 -3.91
C LEU A 77 6.66 -8.92 -5.26
N GLY A 78 5.78 -9.41 -6.12
CA GLY A 78 5.34 -8.70 -7.31
C GLY A 78 4.12 -7.83 -6.96
N VAL A 79 3.96 -6.72 -7.67
CA VAL A 79 2.84 -5.80 -7.46
C VAL A 79 2.09 -5.62 -8.77
N THR A 80 0.79 -5.89 -8.75
CA THR A 80 -0.13 -5.58 -9.84
C THR A 80 -1.12 -4.53 -9.36
N THR A 81 -1.18 -3.39 -10.04
CA THR A 81 -2.03 -2.28 -9.65
C THR A 81 -3.09 -2.02 -10.71
N VAL A 82 -4.33 -1.89 -10.26
CA VAL A 82 -5.48 -1.59 -11.12
C VAL A 82 -6.28 -0.42 -10.53
N ILE A 83 -6.90 0.36 -11.42
CA ILE A 83 -7.91 1.33 -11.01
C ILE A 83 -9.22 0.56 -10.86
N GLU A 84 -9.70 0.42 -9.63
CA GLU A 84 -10.87 -0.37 -9.33
C GLU A 84 -12.16 0.42 -9.51
N ASP A 85 -12.14 1.71 -9.19
CA ASP A 85 -13.33 2.56 -9.21
C ASP A 85 -12.96 4.03 -9.35
N ILE A 86 -13.81 4.78 -10.05
CA ILE A 86 -13.74 6.23 -10.14
C ILE A 86 -15.14 6.78 -9.94
N LYS A 87 -15.30 7.66 -8.95
CA LYS A 87 -16.58 8.31 -8.63
C LYS A 87 -16.42 9.81 -8.58
N ALA A 88 -17.38 10.51 -9.17
CA ALA A 88 -17.50 11.96 -9.01
C ALA A 88 -18.43 12.25 -7.83
N ILE A 89 -17.90 12.92 -6.80
CA ILE A 89 -18.64 13.24 -5.59
C ILE A 89 -18.40 14.71 -5.24
N ALA A 90 -19.49 15.50 -5.22
CA ALA A 90 -19.44 16.90 -4.81
C ALA A 90 -18.38 17.75 -5.54
N GLY A 91 -18.21 17.52 -6.84
CA GLY A 91 -17.23 18.24 -7.66
C GLY A 91 -15.80 17.72 -7.56
N ASN A 92 -15.58 16.64 -6.82
CA ASN A 92 -14.27 15.98 -6.70
C ASN A 92 -14.34 14.60 -7.37
N ASP A 93 -13.21 14.13 -7.86
CA ASP A 93 -13.09 12.76 -8.35
C ASP A 93 -12.43 11.89 -7.29
N MET A 94 -13.13 10.82 -6.87
CA MET A 94 -12.58 9.82 -5.98
C MET A 94 -12.11 8.61 -6.79
N ILE A 95 -10.83 8.32 -6.71
CA ILE A 95 -10.19 7.24 -7.46
C ILE A 95 -9.72 6.19 -6.48
N THR A 96 -10.23 4.98 -6.63
CA THR A 96 -9.79 3.84 -5.82
C THR A 96 -8.85 2.98 -6.64
N VAL A 97 -7.63 2.83 -6.14
CA VAL A 97 -6.58 2.01 -6.73
C VAL A 97 -6.38 0.78 -5.86
N ARG A 98 -6.39 -0.41 -6.47
CA ARG A 98 -6.07 -1.65 -5.77
C ARG A 98 -4.73 -2.16 -6.25
N SER A 99 -3.86 -2.52 -5.32
CA SER A 99 -2.59 -3.20 -5.58
C SER A 99 -2.63 -4.60 -4.98
N ASP A 100 -2.38 -5.59 -5.80
CA ASP A 100 -2.25 -6.99 -5.37
C ASP A 100 -0.76 -7.30 -5.21
N LEU A 101 -0.36 -7.74 -4.02
CA LEU A 101 0.99 -8.19 -3.73
C LEU A 101 1.01 -9.70 -3.83
N VAL A 102 1.84 -10.22 -4.73
CA VAL A 102 1.91 -11.66 -5.02
C VAL A 102 3.30 -12.19 -4.72
N ASP A 103 3.37 -13.42 -4.27
CA ASP A 103 4.63 -14.11 -4.03
C ASP A 103 5.24 -14.67 -5.33
N ALA A 104 6.38 -15.36 -5.20
CA ALA A 104 7.11 -15.93 -6.34
C ALA A 104 6.29 -17.00 -7.09
N GLU A 105 5.32 -17.63 -6.44
CA GLU A 105 4.43 -18.63 -7.03
C GLU A 105 3.18 -18.01 -7.67
N GLY A 106 3.01 -16.69 -7.57
CA GLY A 106 1.86 -15.98 -8.11
C GLY A 106 0.65 -15.94 -7.19
N SER A 107 0.79 -16.37 -5.93
CA SER A 107 -0.29 -16.33 -4.95
C SER A 107 -0.38 -14.97 -4.30
N VAL A 108 -1.60 -14.48 -4.09
CA VAL A 108 -1.83 -13.20 -3.42
C VAL A 108 -1.46 -13.31 -1.95
N VAL A 109 -0.58 -12.43 -1.50
CA VAL A 109 -0.15 -12.30 -0.10
C VAL A 109 -0.96 -11.25 0.61
N ALA A 110 -1.19 -10.13 -0.04
CA ALA A 110 -1.93 -9.01 0.50
C ALA A 110 -2.56 -8.18 -0.62
N GLN A 111 -3.62 -7.47 -0.29
CA GLN A 111 -4.23 -6.48 -1.18
C GLN A 111 -4.26 -5.13 -0.47
N VAL A 112 -3.98 -4.09 -1.22
CA VAL A 112 -3.91 -2.71 -0.72
C VAL A 112 -4.84 -1.84 -1.56
N TRP A 113 -5.78 -1.18 -0.89
CA TRP A 113 -6.66 -0.19 -1.53
C TRP A 113 -6.25 1.20 -1.09
N THR A 114 -6.04 2.07 -2.06
CA THR A 114 -5.73 3.47 -1.83
C THR A 114 -6.79 4.31 -2.52
N SER A 115 -7.50 5.13 -1.76
CA SER A 115 -8.45 6.08 -2.31
C SER A 115 -7.81 7.45 -2.38
N LEU A 116 -7.80 8.01 -3.58
CA LEU A 116 -7.28 9.34 -3.87
C LEU A 116 -8.46 10.26 -4.18
N VAL A 117 -8.40 11.46 -3.67
CA VAL A 117 -9.38 12.49 -3.98
C VAL A 117 -8.71 13.58 -4.81
N ALA A 118 -9.07 13.64 -6.09
CA ALA A 118 -8.68 14.74 -6.97
C ALA A 118 -9.70 15.85 -6.76
N ARG A 119 -9.31 16.90 -6.04
CA ARG A 119 -10.21 18.01 -5.71
C ARG A 119 -10.53 18.82 -6.97
N GLY A 120 -11.79 19.14 -7.16
CA GLY A 120 -12.24 20.03 -8.22
C GLY A 120 -11.75 21.45 -8.02
N GLU A 121 -11.88 22.27 -9.06
CA GLU A 121 -11.58 23.69 -8.95
C GLU A 121 -12.53 24.34 -7.94
N ALA A 122 -12.01 25.24 -7.15
CA ALA A 122 -12.84 26.07 -6.28
C ALA A 122 -13.75 26.95 -7.14
N ALA A 123 -15.05 26.88 -6.87
CA ALA A 123 -16.04 27.70 -7.55
C ALA A 123 -15.88 29.18 -7.16
#